data_85e99072f6de33b8e964b70eff043fb2
#
_entry.id   85e99072f6de33b8e964b70eff043fb2
#
_cell.length_a   1.000
_cell.length_b   1.000
_cell.length_c   1.000
_cell.angle_alpha   90.00
_cell.angle_beta   90.00
_cell.angle_gamma   90.00
#
_symmetry.space_group_name_H-M   'P 1'
#
loop_
_entity.id
_entity.type
_entity.pdbx_description
1 polymer ?
#
loop_
_entity_poly.entity_id
_entity_poly.type
_entity_poly.pdbx_seq_one_letter_code
_entity_poly.pdbx_strand_id
1 'polypeptide(L)'
;RQSLGKLLQARGYKVTIQKFDPYINIDPGTLNPYEHGECYVTVDGHEADLDLGHYERFLNVQTTRANNITTGRIYQSVINKERKGDYLGKTVQVVPHITDEIKRNVKLLGSKYKFDFVITEIGGTVGDIESLPFIESVRQLKWELGKNCLCVHLTYVPYIAAAKEYKTKPTQHSVKQLQELGIQPDVLVLRTEHELNANLLRKVALFCNVAEDSVIQSIDVPTIYEVPLVLQRQKMDEVVLRKVGMEVGPTPELKPWKEFLALKSTATDLSLIHISEP
;
A
#
# COMPACT_ATOMS: atom_id res chain seq x y z
N ARG A 1 4.11 1.20 2.51
CA ARG A 1 2.89 2.02 2.51
C ARG A 1 2.91 3.08 3.63
N GLN A 2 2.80 2.70 4.92
CA GLN A 2 2.80 3.65 6.03
C GLN A 2 4.06 4.52 6.10
N SER A 3 5.23 3.96 5.78
CA SER A 3 6.48 4.70 5.76
C SER A 3 6.52 5.80 4.70
N LEU A 4 6.02 5.53 3.49
CA LEU A 4 5.84 6.56 2.46
C LEU A 4 4.83 7.62 2.91
N GLY A 5 3.71 7.19 3.49
CA GLY A 5 2.71 8.11 4.05
C GLY A 5 3.33 9.05 5.08
N LYS A 6 4.19 8.53 5.97
CA LYS A 6 4.92 9.35 6.96
C LYS A 6 5.85 10.37 6.32
N LEU A 7 6.56 10.00 5.27
CA LEU A 7 7.43 10.93 4.53
C LEU A 7 6.63 12.06 3.86
N LEU A 8 5.51 11.72 3.23
CA LEU A 8 4.64 12.72 2.62
C LEU A 8 3.99 13.65 3.66
N GLN A 9 3.58 13.12 4.83
CA GLN A 9 3.11 13.96 5.95
C GLN A 9 4.19 14.90 6.45
N ALA A 10 5.44 14.44 6.56
CA ALA A 10 6.54 15.29 7.00
C ALA A 10 6.83 16.45 6.02
N ARG A 11 6.37 16.35 4.78
CA ARG A 11 6.37 17.44 3.79
C ARG A 11 5.16 18.37 3.87
N GLY A 12 4.25 18.12 4.81
CA GLY A 12 3.05 18.95 5.04
C GLY A 12 1.79 18.48 4.32
N TYR A 13 1.83 17.36 3.61
CA TYR A 13 0.65 16.84 2.91
C TYR A 13 -0.30 16.11 3.87
N LYS A 14 -1.60 16.21 3.60
CA LYS A 14 -2.64 15.41 4.26
C LYS A 14 -2.69 14.03 3.62
N VAL A 15 -2.32 13.00 4.37
CA VAL A 15 -2.18 11.63 3.86
C VAL A 15 -3.06 10.68 4.65
N THR A 16 -3.72 9.76 3.95
CA THR A 16 -4.37 8.59 4.55
C THR A 16 -4.00 7.33 3.78
N ILE A 17 -4.25 6.18 4.40
CA ILE A 17 -4.01 4.87 3.79
C ILE A 17 -5.33 4.11 3.74
N GLN A 18 -5.55 3.40 2.66
CA GLN A 18 -6.70 2.54 2.43
C GLN A 18 -6.21 1.14 2.08
N LYS A 19 -6.88 0.12 2.61
CA LYS A 19 -6.58 -1.27 2.33
C LYS A 19 -7.75 -1.95 1.63
N PHE A 20 -7.45 -2.67 0.56
CA PHE A 20 -8.36 -3.55 -0.13
C PHE A 20 -7.92 -4.99 0.09
N ASP A 21 -8.81 -5.78 0.70
CA ASP A 21 -8.58 -7.19 0.99
C ASP A 21 -9.34 -8.06 -0.01
N PRO A 22 -8.66 -8.96 -0.73
CA PRO A 22 -9.28 -9.73 -1.80
C PRO A 22 -10.15 -10.90 -1.33
N TYR A 23 -10.28 -11.14 -0.03
CA TYR A 23 -11.15 -12.22 0.47
C TYR A 23 -12.64 -11.86 0.37
N ILE A 24 -13.50 -12.90 0.34
CA ILE A 24 -14.95 -12.79 0.16
C ILE A 24 -15.68 -12.40 1.46
N ASN A 25 -15.04 -12.49 2.61
CA ASN A 25 -15.64 -12.04 3.88
C ASN A 25 -16.05 -10.57 3.79
N ILE A 26 -17.17 -10.22 4.41
CA ILE A 26 -17.68 -8.84 4.45
C ILE A 26 -16.73 -7.95 5.26
N ASP A 27 -16.23 -8.49 6.37
CA ASP A 27 -15.23 -7.90 7.25
C ASP A 27 -14.39 -9.01 7.91
N PRO A 28 -13.31 -8.71 8.62
CA PRO A 28 -12.46 -9.71 9.26
C PRO A 28 -12.98 -10.21 10.60
N GLY A 29 -14.13 -9.75 11.11
CA GLY A 29 -14.63 -10.05 12.45
C GLY A 29 -14.90 -11.53 12.71
N THR A 30 -15.16 -12.32 11.65
CA THR A 30 -15.37 -13.77 11.72
C THR A 30 -14.15 -14.59 11.32
N LEU A 31 -13.04 -13.95 10.94
CA LEU A 31 -11.82 -14.64 10.54
C LEU A 31 -11.11 -15.24 11.77
N ASN A 32 -10.40 -16.34 11.54
CA ASN A 32 -9.58 -16.98 12.57
C ASN A 32 -8.36 -16.08 12.91
N PRO A 33 -8.23 -15.61 14.17
CA PRO A 33 -7.12 -14.73 14.56
C PRO A 33 -5.74 -15.36 14.40
N TYR A 34 -5.64 -16.68 14.48
CA TYR A 34 -4.36 -17.39 14.28
C TYR A 34 -3.89 -17.40 12.84
N GLU A 35 -4.80 -17.21 11.87
CA GLU A 35 -4.48 -17.18 10.45
C GLU A 35 -4.33 -15.74 9.91
N HIS A 36 -5.15 -14.81 10.42
CA HIS A 36 -5.29 -13.46 9.86
C HIS A 36 -4.88 -12.34 10.83
N GLY A 37 -4.51 -12.68 12.07
CA GLY A 37 -4.32 -11.71 13.16
C GLY A 37 -5.66 -11.26 13.76
N GLU A 38 -5.56 -10.40 14.76
CA GLU A 38 -6.73 -9.85 15.44
C GLU A 38 -7.42 -8.77 14.61
N CYS A 39 -8.73 -8.60 14.83
CA CYS A 39 -9.48 -7.49 14.27
C CYS A 39 -9.07 -6.17 14.89
N TYR A 40 -8.93 -5.14 14.06
CA TYR A 40 -8.81 -3.76 14.47
C TYR A 40 -10.18 -3.07 14.35
N VAL A 41 -10.58 -2.31 15.37
CA VAL A 41 -11.86 -1.58 15.33
C VAL A 41 -11.57 -0.10 15.06
N THR A 42 -12.13 0.42 13.99
CA THR A 42 -11.99 1.83 13.59
C THR A 42 -12.83 2.76 14.46
N VAL A 43 -12.59 4.07 14.39
CA VAL A 43 -13.29 5.08 15.19
C VAL A 43 -14.81 5.05 15.01
N ASP A 44 -15.31 4.59 13.86
CA ASP A 44 -16.74 4.44 13.57
C ASP A 44 -17.29 3.03 13.85
N GLY A 45 -16.55 2.22 14.63
CA GLY A 45 -16.98 0.89 15.10
C GLY A 45 -16.92 -0.20 14.04
N HIS A 46 -16.22 0.02 12.93
CA HIS A 46 -16.07 -1.00 11.89
C HIS A 46 -14.92 -1.96 12.22
N GLU A 47 -15.20 -3.25 12.15
CA GLU A 47 -14.18 -4.30 12.22
C GLU A 47 -13.35 -4.30 10.94
N ALA A 48 -12.05 -4.19 11.08
CA ALA A 48 -11.10 -3.98 9.99
C ALA A 48 -9.87 -4.86 10.17
N ASP A 49 -9.09 -4.97 9.12
CA ASP A 49 -7.80 -5.65 9.16
C ASP A 49 -6.83 -4.94 10.12
N LEU A 50 -6.00 -5.73 10.81
CA LEU A 50 -5.02 -5.28 11.79
C LEU A 50 -4.05 -4.21 11.24
N ASP A 51 -3.78 -4.23 9.96
CA ASP A 51 -2.92 -3.24 9.29
C ASP A 51 -3.39 -1.79 9.50
N LEU A 52 -4.69 -1.56 9.71
CA LEU A 52 -5.20 -0.21 9.97
C LEU A 52 -4.63 0.38 11.25
N GLY A 53 -4.44 -0.45 12.28
CA GLY A 53 -3.77 -0.04 13.52
C GLY A 53 -2.32 0.41 13.27
N HIS A 54 -1.61 -0.26 12.37
CA HIS A 54 -0.27 0.18 11.95
C HIS A 54 -0.32 1.51 11.18
N TYR A 55 -1.33 1.72 10.32
CA TYR A 55 -1.47 2.98 9.59
C TYR A 55 -1.72 4.15 10.54
N GLU A 56 -2.64 3.99 11.49
CA GLU A 56 -2.91 4.99 12.51
C GLU A 56 -1.68 5.32 13.35
N ARG A 57 -0.94 4.30 13.78
CA ARG A 57 0.28 4.48 14.58
C ARG A 57 1.37 5.27 13.84
N PHE A 58 1.55 5.05 12.53
CA PHE A 58 2.54 5.77 11.75
C PHE A 58 2.11 7.18 11.39
N LEU A 59 0.84 7.36 11.02
CA LEU A 59 0.33 8.62 10.49
C LEU A 59 -0.31 9.51 11.55
N ASN A 60 -0.65 8.96 12.71
CA ASN A 60 -1.46 9.64 13.72
C ASN A 60 -2.76 10.23 13.12
N VAL A 61 -3.45 9.43 12.30
CA VAL A 61 -4.69 9.77 11.62
C VAL A 61 -5.68 8.66 11.88
N GLN A 62 -6.85 9.01 12.38
CA GLN A 62 -7.93 8.04 12.60
C GLN A 62 -8.43 7.47 11.27
N THR A 63 -8.71 6.17 11.28
CA THR A 63 -9.31 5.45 10.17
C THR A 63 -10.79 5.16 10.41
N THR A 64 -11.51 4.95 9.33
CA THR A 64 -12.93 4.63 9.31
C THR A 64 -13.18 3.42 8.42
N ARG A 65 -14.40 2.94 8.36
CA ARG A 65 -14.83 1.88 7.44
C ARG A 65 -14.49 2.15 5.96
N ALA A 66 -14.21 3.40 5.58
CA ALA A 66 -13.79 3.75 4.23
C ALA A 66 -12.31 3.42 3.96
N ASN A 67 -11.54 3.17 5.01
CA ASN A 67 -10.12 2.83 4.91
C ASN A 67 -9.86 1.32 4.76
N ASN A 68 -10.87 0.46 4.98
CA ASN A 68 -10.76 -0.97 4.74
C ASN A 68 -11.94 -1.48 3.92
N ILE A 69 -11.67 -2.08 2.79
CA ILE A 69 -12.67 -2.56 1.83
C ILE A 69 -12.33 -4.01 1.45
N THR A 70 -13.29 -4.91 1.61
CA THR A 70 -13.15 -6.31 1.20
C THR A 70 -13.84 -6.58 -0.14
N THR A 71 -13.44 -7.63 -0.84
CA THR A 71 -14.15 -8.12 -2.02
C THR A 71 -15.63 -8.39 -1.69
N GLY A 72 -15.91 -9.02 -0.53
CA GLY A 72 -17.27 -9.30 -0.10
C GLY A 72 -18.14 -8.05 -0.03
N ARG A 73 -17.64 -6.96 0.55
CA ARG A 73 -18.38 -5.68 0.60
C ARG A 73 -18.63 -5.08 -0.77
N ILE A 74 -17.67 -5.17 -1.69
CA ILE A 74 -17.82 -4.67 -3.07
C ILE A 74 -18.94 -5.45 -3.77
N TYR A 75 -18.87 -6.78 -3.76
CA TYR A 75 -19.87 -7.63 -4.41
C TYR A 75 -21.25 -7.47 -3.77
N GLN A 76 -21.33 -7.44 -2.44
CA GLN A 76 -22.61 -7.22 -1.74
C GLN A 76 -23.24 -5.88 -2.13
N SER A 77 -22.42 -4.81 -2.25
CA SER A 77 -22.92 -3.49 -2.70
C SER A 77 -23.53 -3.57 -4.10
N VAL A 78 -22.83 -4.22 -5.04
CA VAL A 78 -23.30 -4.36 -6.43
C VAL A 78 -24.55 -5.25 -6.51
N ILE A 79 -24.57 -6.38 -5.80
CA ILE A 79 -25.73 -7.28 -5.74
C ILE A 79 -26.96 -6.56 -5.14
N ASN A 80 -26.76 -5.80 -4.06
CA ASN A 80 -27.86 -5.04 -3.45
C ASN A 80 -28.43 -3.97 -4.40
N LYS A 81 -27.58 -3.31 -5.18
CA LYS A 81 -28.01 -2.35 -6.22
C LYS A 81 -28.80 -3.06 -7.34
N GLU A 82 -28.30 -4.22 -7.78
CA GLU A 82 -29.01 -5.05 -8.77
C GLU A 82 -30.42 -5.41 -8.26
N ARG A 83 -30.53 -5.95 -7.05
CA ARG A 83 -31.82 -6.33 -6.45
C ARG A 83 -32.79 -5.17 -6.25
N LYS A 84 -32.28 -3.94 -6.08
CA LYS A 84 -33.08 -2.70 -6.01
C LYS A 84 -33.51 -2.16 -7.39
N GLY A 85 -32.95 -2.71 -8.48
CA GLY A 85 -33.23 -2.24 -9.83
C GLY A 85 -32.40 -1.04 -10.29
N ASP A 86 -31.33 -0.68 -9.58
CA ASP A 86 -30.50 0.50 -9.89
C ASP A 86 -29.84 0.40 -11.27
N TYR A 87 -29.72 -0.80 -11.82
CA TYR A 87 -29.14 -1.02 -13.15
C TYR A 87 -30.15 -1.11 -14.30
N LEU A 88 -31.44 -0.87 -14.01
CA LEU A 88 -32.51 -0.74 -15.01
C LEU A 88 -32.59 -1.95 -15.96
N GLY A 89 -32.43 -3.16 -15.48
CA GLY A 89 -32.50 -4.42 -16.26
C GLY A 89 -31.26 -4.73 -17.10
N LYS A 90 -30.18 -3.96 -16.97
CA LYS A 90 -28.91 -4.27 -17.64
C LYS A 90 -28.26 -5.51 -17.03
N THR A 91 -27.53 -6.27 -17.85
CA THR A 91 -26.66 -7.36 -17.37
C THR A 91 -25.55 -6.77 -16.51
N VAL A 92 -25.45 -7.22 -15.24
CA VAL A 92 -24.41 -6.79 -14.30
C VAL A 92 -23.19 -7.71 -14.41
N GLN A 93 -22.02 -7.16 -14.64
CA GLN A 93 -20.78 -7.89 -14.92
C GLN A 93 -19.64 -7.36 -14.03
N VAL A 94 -18.54 -8.10 -13.94
CA VAL A 94 -17.35 -7.65 -13.21
C VAL A 94 -16.84 -6.33 -13.79
N VAL A 95 -16.69 -6.25 -15.09
CA VAL A 95 -16.42 -5.00 -15.82
C VAL A 95 -17.71 -4.60 -16.52
N PRO A 96 -18.26 -3.41 -16.29
CA PRO A 96 -17.73 -2.32 -15.46
C PRO A 96 -18.23 -2.27 -14.00
N HIS A 97 -19.23 -3.04 -13.59
CA HIS A 97 -20.01 -2.76 -12.36
C HIS A 97 -19.20 -2.98 -11.07
N ILE A 98 -18.43 -4.09 -10.98
CA ILE A 98 -17.54 -4.34 -9.84
C ILE A 98 -16.35 -3.38 -9.88
N THR A 99 -15.74 -3.18 -11.04
CA THR A 99 -14.61 -2.25 -11.18
C THR A 99 -14.99 -0.81 -10.89
N ASP A 100 -16.18 -0.36 -11.28
CA ASP A 100 -16.68 0.99 -10.95
C ASP A 100 -16.94 1.15 -9.45
N GLU A 101 -17.45 0.11 -8.77
CA GLU A 101 -17.63 0.13 -7.32
C GLU A 101 -16.28 0.18 -6.59
N ILE A 102 -15.28 -0.56 -7.05
CA ILE A 102 -13.90 -0.48 -6.52
C ILE A 102 -13.34 0.93 -6.71
N LYS A 103 -13.38 1.46 -7.94
CA LYS A 103 -12.88 2.81 -8.25
C LYS A 103 -13.59 3.90 -7.44
N ARG A 104 -14.89 3.77 -7.23
CA ARG A 104 -15.67 4.67 -6.37
C ARG A 104 -15.13 4.68 -4.94
N ASN A 105 -14.84 3.50 -4.38
CA ASN A 105 -14.28 3.38 -3.03
C ASN A 105 -12.84 3.93 -2.95
N VAL A 106 -12.00 3.71 -3.97
CA VAL A 106 -10.65 4.30 -4.03
C VAL A 106 -10.71 5.84 -3.98
N LYS A 107 -11.62 6.43 -4.77
CA LYS A 107 -11.76 7.89 -4.85
C LYS A 107 -12.45 8.52 -3.64
N LEU A 108 -13.17 7.73 -2.82
CA LEU A 108 -14.03 8.23 -1.76
C LEU A 108 -13.31 9.07 -0.72
N LEU A 109 -12.15 8.60 -0.24
CA LEU A 109 -11.39 9.30 0.80
C LEU A 109 -10.83 10.64 0.32
N GLY A 110 -10.30 10.69 -0.90
CA GLY A 110 -9.81 11.92 -1.50
C GLY A 110 -10.92 12.94 -1.74
N SER A 111 -12.07 12.51 -2.27
CA SER A 111 -13.18 13.39 -2.60
C SER A 111 -13.93 13.92 -1.37
N LYS A 112 -14.17 13.04 -0.37
CA LYS A 112 -14.98 13.36 0.82
C LYS A 112 -14.18 14.09 1.89
N TYR A 113 -12.94 13.70 2.12
CA TYR A 113 -12.13 14.16 3.27
C TYR A 113 -10.98 15.08 2.86
N LYS A 114 -10.83 15.36 1.56
CA LYS A 114 -9.83 16.29 1.01
C LYS A 114 -8.39 15.95 1.43
N PHE A 115 -8.02 14.68 1.36
CA PHE A 115 -6.62 14.26 1.46
C PHE A 115 -5.87 14.61 0.18
N ASP A 116 -4.62 15.04 0.32
CA ASP A 116 -3.73 15.29 -0.81
C ASP A 116 -3.23 13.97 -1.42
N PHE A 117 -2.97 12.97 -0.55
CA PHE A 117 -2.58 11.63 -0.95
C PHE A 117 -3.44 10.57 -0.27
N VAL A 118 -3.94 9.64 -1.07
CA VAL A 118 -4.56 8.39 -0.60
C VAL A 118 -3.68 7.24 -1.08
N ILE A 119 -3.04 6.55 -0.15
CA ILE A 119 -2.21 5.38 -0.46
C ILE A 119 -3.11 4.15 -0.36
N THR A 120 -3.53 3.62 -1.51
CA THR A 120 -4.35 2.41 -1.55
C THR A 120 -3.47 1.18 -1.65
N GLU A 121 -3.53 0.33 -0.65
CA GLU A 121 -2.89 -0.97 -0.66
C GLU A 121 -3.87 -2.03 -1.18
N ILE A 122 -3.43 -2.81 -2.16
CA ILE A 122 -4.16 -3.99 -2.62
C ILE A 122 -3.50 -5.20 -1.99
N GLY A 123 -4.26 -5.96 -1.21
CA GLY A 123 -3.82 -7.21 -0.60
C GLY A 123 -3.66 -8.33 -1.62
N GLY A 124 -2.99 -9.40 -1.20
CA GLY A 124 -2.70 -10.55 -2.04
C GLY A 124 -1.48 -10.35 -2.96
N THR A 125 -1.27 -11.31 -3.84
CA THR A 125 -0.15 -11.34 -4.78
C THR A 125 -0.64 -11.02 -6.18
N VAL A 126 0.15 -10.27 -6.95
CA VAL A 126 -0.16 -10.02 -8.37
C VAL A 126 -0.17 -11.35 -9.12
N GLY A 127 -1.26 -11.62 -9.82
CA GLY A 127 -1.50 -12.90 -10.52
C GLY A 127 -2.53 -13.79 -9.81
N ASP A 128 -2.85 -13.54 -8.53
CA ASP A 128 -3.92 -14.26 -7.85
C ASP A 128 -5.29 -13.89 -8.43
N ILE A 129 -6.15 -14.91 -8.58
CA ILE A 129 -7.49 -14.74 -9.16
C ILE A 129 -8.32 -13.72 -8.37
N GLU A 130 -8.21 -13.76 -7.05
CA GLU A 130 -8.96 -12.89 -6.13
C GLU A 130 -8.61 -11.40 -6.33
N SER A 131 -7.39 -11.10 -6.75
CA SER A 131 -6.91 -9.73 -6.91
C SER A 131 -7.24 -9.14 -8.30
N LEU A 132 -7.64 -9.94 -9.27
CA LEU A 132 -7.85 -9.49 -10.66
C LEU A 132 -8.82 -8.31 -10.81
N PRO A 133 -9.99 -8.25 -10.14
CA PRO A 133 -10.90 -7.09 -10.24
C PRO A 133 -10.27 -5.80 -9.72
N PHE A 134 -9.43 -5.90 -8.67
CA PHE A 134 -8.70 -4.75 -8.13
C PHE A 134 -7.62 -4.27 -9.09
N ILE A 135 -6.83 -5.18 -9.65
CA ILE A 135 -5.77 -4.85 -10.61
C ILE A 135 -6.37 -4.22 -11.87
N GLU A 136 -7.49 -4.78 -12.38
CA GLU A 136 -8.22 -4.18 -13.52
C GLU A 136 -8.73 -2.77 -13.18
N SER A 137 -9.22 -2.56 -11.95
CA SER A 137 -9.64 -1.23 -11.49
C SER A 137 -8.48 -0.24 -11.43
N VAL A 138 -7.28 -0.68 -11.00
CA VAL A 138 -6.06 0.16 -11.02
C VAL A 138 -5.67 0.52 -12.44
N ARG A 139 -5.72 -0.45 -13.39
CA ARG A 139 -5.45 -0.20 -14.81
C ARG A 139 -6.36 0.90 -15.34
N GLN A 140 -7.67 0.83 -15.03
CA GLN A 140 -8.64 1.86 -15.42
C GLN A 140 -8.36 3.20 -14.73
N LEU A 141 -8.05 3.20 -13.41
CA LEU A 141 -7.71 4.41 -12.67
C LEU A 141 -6.46 5.12 -13.21
N LYS A 142 -5.44 4.36 -13.60
CA LYS A 142 -4.24 4.95 -14.24
C LYS A 142 -4.60 5.65 -15.55
N TRP A 143 -5.52 5.10 -16.33
CA TRP A 143 -6.02 5.75 -17.54
C TRP A 143 -6.85 7.02 -17.23
N GLU A 144 -7.79 6.91 -16.26
CA GLU A 144 -8.70 8.00 -15.90
C GLU A 144 -7.98 9.19 -15.23
N LEU A 145 -7.01 8.92 -14.37
CA LEU A 145 -6.35 9.93 -13.52
C LEU A 145 -4.96 10.34 -14.04
N GLY A 146 -4.41 9.61 -15.00
CA GLY A 146 -3.10 9.89 -15.57
C GLY A 146 -2.01 9.97 -14.50
N LYS A 147 -1.25 11.04 -14.49
CA LYS A 147 -0.16 11.27 -13.53
C LYS A 147 -0.60 11.33 -12.06
N ASN A 148 -1.88 11.50 -11.78
CA ASN A 148 -2.42 11.53 -10.42
C ASN A 148 -2.67 10.11 -9.85
N CYS A 149 -2.36 9.06 -10.58
CA CYS A 149 -2.43 7.68 -10.13
C CYS A 149 -1.10 6.98 -10.37
N LEU A 150 -0.33 6.74 -9.30
CA LEU A 150 0.93 6.01 -9.36
C LEU A 150 0.75 4.56 -8.92
N CYS A 151 1.42 3.66 -9.60
CA CYS A 151 1.57 2.27 -9.19
C CYS A 151 2.95 2.06 -8.56
N VAL A 152 2.96 1.79 -7.26
CA VAL A 152 4.15 1.37 -6.51
C VAL A 152 4.08 -0.14 -6.35
N HIS A 153 4.97 -0.88 -6.99
CA HIS A 153 4.98 -2.33 -6.94
C HIS A 153 6.03 -2.82 -5.96
N LEU A 154 5.61 -3.63 -4.98
CA LEU A 154 6.49 -4.25 -3.99
C LEU A 154 6.84 -5.66 -4.44
N THR A 155 8.14 -5.97 -4.50
CA THR A 155 8.65 -7.29 -4.87
C THR A 155 9.68 -7.77 -3.87
N TYR A 156 10.03 -9.04 -3.95
CA TYR A 156 11.04 -9.67 -3.10
C TYR A 156 12.28 -10.08 -3.90
N VAL A 157 13.45 -9.76 -3.35
CA VAL A 157 14.76 -10.17 -3.88
C VAL A 157 15.42 -11.09 -2.86
N PRO A 158 15.22 -12.42 -2.98
CA PRO A 158 15.78 -13.38 -2.03
C PRO A 158 17.31 -13.45 -2.11
N TYR A 159 17.93 -13.61 -0.96
CA TYR A 159 19.32 -14.01 -0.84
C TYR A 159 19.43 -15.53 -0.70
N ILE A 160 20.19 -16.17 -1.56
CA ILE A 160 20.44 -17.61 -1.51
C ILE A 160 21.75 -17.85 -0.78
N ALA A 161 21.68 -18.20 0.50
CA ALA A 161 22.86 -18.36 1.36
C ALA A 161 23.87 -19.38 0.83
N ALA A 162 23.40 -20.50 0.29
CA ALA A 162 24.27 -21.54 -0.27
C ALA A 162 25.07 -21.06 -1.50
N ALA A 163 24.49 -20.18 -2.32
CA ALA A 163 25.12 -19.62 -3.51
C ALA A 163 25.75 -18.24 -3.24
N LYS A 164 25.56 -17.68 -2.07
CA LYS A 164 26.00 -16.33 -1.66
C LYS A 164 25.62 -15.24 -2.67
N GLU A 165 24.41 -15.33 -3.21
CA GLU A 165 23.95 -14.40 -4.23
C GLU A 165 22.48 -14.01 -4.08
N TYR A 166 22.13 -12.83 -4.61
CA TYR A 166 20.76 -12.34 -4.74
C TYR A 166 20.13 -12.81 -6.05
N LYS A 167 18.86 -13.20 -6.00
CA LYS A 167 18.09 -13.61 -7.18
C LYS A 167 17.07 -12.54 -7.55
N THR A 168 17.27 -11.91 -8.70
CA THR A 168 16.36 -10.87 -9.24
C THR A 168 15.22 -11.45 -10.11
N LYS A 169 15.25 -12.74 -10.43
CA LYS A 169 14.22 -13.37 -11.26
C LYS A 169 12.81 -13.30 -10.66
N PRO A 170 12.59 -13.54 -9.35
CA PRO A 170 11.24 -13.40 -8.77
C PRO A 170 10.65 -11.99 -8.98
N THR A 171 11.47 -10.95 -8.78
CA THR A 171 11.09 -9.56 -9.06
C THR A 171 10.72 -9.35 -10.54
N GLN A 172 11.55 -9.82 -11.46
CA GLN A 172 11.31 -9.70 -12.90
C GLN A 172 9.99 -10.40 -13.31
N HIS A 173 9.72 -11.59 -12.77
CA HIS A 173 8.48 -12.32 -13.04
C HIS A 173 7.26 -11.60 -12.47
N SER A 174 7.34 -11.09 -11.24
CA SER A 174 6.25 -10.35 -10.62
C SER A 174 5.90 -9.09 -11.41
N VAL A 175 6.92 -8.33 -11.84
CA VAL A 175 6.70 -7.14 -12.68
C VAL A 175 6.12 -7.52 -14.04
N LYS A 176 6.61 -8.62 -14.65
CA LYS A 176 6.07 -9.09 -15.93
C LYS A 176 4.60 -9.47 -15.84
N GLN A 177 4.19 -10.17 -14.77
CA GLN A 177 2.77 -10.46 -14.51
C GLN A 177 1.92 -9.19 -14.42
N LEU A 178 2.41 -8.16 -13.71
CA LEU A 178 1.71 -6.88 -13.62
C LEU A 178 1.59 -6.20 -14.99
N GLN A 179 2.65 -6.25 -15.79
CA GLN A 179 2.66 -5.72 -17.17
C GLN A 179 1.70 -6.48 -18.09
N GLU A 180 1.59 -7.81 -17.97
CA GLU A 180 0.62 -8.65 -18.70
C GLU A 180 -0.83 -8.24 -18.38
N LEU A 181 -1.09 -7.73 -17.17
CA LEU A 181 -2.37 -7.15 -16.78
C LEU A 181 -2.55 -5.68 -17.22
N GLY A 182 -1.62 -5.14 -18.00
CA GLY A 182 -1.69 -3.80 -18.58
C GLY A 182 -1.22 -2.67 -17.66
N ILE A 183 -0.46 -2.97 -16.60
CA ILE A 183 0.07 -1.97 -15.66
C ILE A 183 1.59 -1.96 -15.69
N GLN A 184 2.18 -0.83 -16.10
CA GLN A 184 3.58 -0.54 -15.88
C GLN A 184 3.74 0.09 -14.49
N PRO A 185 4.57 -0.48 -13.58
CA PRO A 185 4.85 0.17 -12.31
C PRO A 185 5.63 1.48 -12.50
N ASP A 186 5.29 2.50 -11.72
CA ASP A 186 5.97 3.79 -11.72
C ASP A 186 7.17 3.80 -10.77
N VAL A 187 7.05 3.08 -9.66
CA VAL A 187 8.09 2.90 -8.65
C VAL A 187 8.14 1.42 -8.29
N LEU A 188 9.33 0.90 -8.16
CA LEU A 188 9.58 -0.47 -7.75
C LEU A 188 10.25 -0.47 -6.38
N VAL A 189 9.64 -1.15 -5.39
CA VAL A 189 10.20 -1.32 -4.06
C VAL A 189 10.69 -2.76 -3.91
N LEU A 190 11.98 -2.92 -3.67
CA LEU A 190 12.63 -4.22 -3.51
C LEU A 190 12.75 -4.56 -2.03
N ARG A 191 11.98 -5.53 -1.55
CA ARG A 191 12.16 -6.12 -0.23
C ARG A 191 13.37 -7.04 -0.27
N THR A 192 14.36 -6.81 0.57
CA THR A 192 15.60 -7.57 0.62
C THR A 192 16.21 -7.58 2.02
N GLU A 193 16.99 -8.59 2.36
CA GLU A 193 17.63 -8.69 3.67
C GLU A 193 18.74 -7.65 3.86
N HIS A 194 19.56 -7.45 2.83
CA HIS A 194 20.69 -6.53 2.87
C HIS A 194 20.68 -5.62 1.64
N GLU A 195 21.51 -4.61 1.66
CA GLU A 195 21.67 -3.66 0.57
C GLU A 195 22.18 -4.34 -0.72
N LEU A 196 21.51 -4.04 -1.82
CA LEU A 196 21.90 -4.51 -3.15
C LEU A 196 22.92 -3.54 -3.78
N ASN A 197 23.88 -4.08 -4.51
CA ASN A 197 24.83 -3.24 -5.23
C ASN A 197 24.20 -2.54 -6.44
N ALA A 198 24.83 -1.46 -6.90
CA ALA A 198 24.34 -0.63 -8.00
C ALA A 198 24.14 -1.42 -9.32
N ASN A 199 24.94 -2.46 -9.57
CA ASN A 199 24.79 -3.26 -10.79
C ASN A 199 23.51 -4.09 -10.77
N LEU A 200 23.10 -4.63 -9.61
CA LEU A 200 21.84 -5.34 -9.45
C LEU A 200 20.66 -4.39 -9.60
N LEU A 201 20.73 -3.19 -9.03
CA LEU A 201 19.67 -2.18 -9.16
C LEU A 201 19.47 -1.76 -10.61
N ARG A 202 20.54 -1.45 -11.33
CA ARG A 202 20.50 -1.16 -12.78
C ARG A 202 19.93 -2.30 -13.60
N LYS A 203 20.34 -3.53 -13.29
CA LYS A 203 19.78 -4.73 -13.93
C LYS A 203 18.27 -4.82 -13.72
N VAL A 204 17.79 -4.65 -12.48
CA VAL A 204 16.37 -4.69 -12.16
C VAL A 204 15.63 -3.55 -12.88
N ALA A 205 16.14 -2.33 -12.84
CA ALA A 205 15.57 -1.18 -13.53
C ALA A 205 15.37 -1.47 -15.03
N LEU A 206 16.40 -1.98 -15.69
CA LEU A 206 16.37 -2.33 -17.11
C LEU A 206 15.31 -3.41 -17.42
N PHE A 207 15.33 -4.53 -16.69
CA PHE A 207 14.42 -5.65 -16.95
C PHE A 207 12.96 -5.36 -16.59
N CYS A 208 12.73 -4.43 -15.66
CA CYS A 208 11.40 -4.04 -15.21
C CYS A 208 10.88 -2.77 -15.90
N ASN A 209 11.67 -2.18 -16.80
CA ASN A 209 11.35 -0.94 -17.52
C ASN A 209 10.94 0.21 -16.56
N VAL A 210 11.76 0.40 -15.53
CA VAL A 210 11.60 1.44 -14.50
C VAL A 210 12.86 2.27 -14.46
N ALA A 211 12.75 3.59 -14.26
CA ALA A 211 13.91 4.46 -14.11
C ALA A 211 14.77 4.05 -12.89
N GLU A 212 16.09 4.18 -12.97
CA GLU A 212 16.99 3.74 -11.90
C GLU A 212 16.68 4.43 -10.56
N ASP A 213 16.35 5.71 -10.57
CA ASP A 213 15.97 6.49 -9.38
C ASP A 213 14.63 6.08 -8.78
N SER A 214 13.84 5.30 -9.52
CA SER A 214 12.55 4.79 -9.10
C SER A 214 12.61 3.34 -8.60
N VAL A 215 13.81 2.76 -8.47
CA VAL A 215 14.04 1.45 -7.84
C VAL A 215 14.55 1.69 -6.42
N ILE A 216 13.69 1.42 -5.46
CA ILE A 216 13.89 1.70 -4.03
C ILE A 216 14.09 0.38 -3.29
N GLN A 217 15.06 0.33 -2.38
CA GLN A 217 15.31 -0.84 -1.54
C GLN A 217 14.62 -0.69 -0.18
N SER A 218 13.89 -1.71 0.24
CA SER A 218 13.38 -1.85 1.60
C SER A 218 14.14 -2.97 2.29
N ILE A 219 15.28 -2.63 2.86
CA ILE A 219 16.16 -3.57 3.57
C ILE A 219 15.60 -3.91 4.95
N ASP A 220 16.07 -5.02 5.50
CA ASP A 220 15.76 -5.40 6.88
C ASP A 220 16.36 -4.41 7.86
N VAL A 221 15.57 -4.06 8.85
CA VAL A 221 15.95 -3.12 9.91
C VAL A 221 15.50 -3.66 11.27
N PRO A 222 16.15 -3.30 12.38
CA PRO A 222 15.83 -3.81 13.71
C PRO A 222 14.38 -3.51 14.15
N THR A 223 13.80 -2.45 13.64
CA THR A 223 12.41 -2.08 13.94
C THR A 223 11.74 -1.46 12.70
N ILE A 224 10.46 -1.77 12.50
CA ILE A 224 9.68 -1.21 11.37
C ILE A 224 9.66 0.32 11.37
N TYR A 225 9.88 0.96 12.51
CA TYR A 225 9.93 2.41 12.64
C TYR A 225 11.19 3.06 12.03
N GLU A 226 12.21 2.28 11.69
CA GLU A 226 13.38 2.77 10.93
C GLU A 226 13.15 2.83 9.43
N VAL A 227 12.16 2.09 8.92
CA VAL A 227 11.86 2.02 7.46
C VAL A 227 11.64 3.42 6.84
N PRO A 228 10.92 4.38 7.47
CA PRO A 228 10.81 5.73 6.91
C PRO A 228 12.16 6.39 6.64
N LEU A 229 13.14 6.21 7.53
CA LEU A 229 14.49 6.77 7.34
C LEU A 229 15.26 6.08 6.22
N VAL A 230 15.09 4.76 6.05
CA VAL A 230 15.67 4.01 4.93
C VAL A 230 15.14 4.52 3.59
N LEU A 231 13.81 4.70 3.49
CA LEU A 231 13.16 5.18 2.27
C LEU A 231 13.50 6.67 1.99
N GLN A 232 13.62 7.50 3.04
CA GLN A 232 14.01 8.89 2.91
C GLN A 232 15.44 9.04 2.34
N ARG A 233 16.40 8.24 2.82
CA ARG A 233 17.76 8.25 2.28
C ARG A 233 17.82 7.96 0.78
N GLN A 234 16.87 7.19 0.27
CA GLN A 234 16.72 6.86 -1.15
C GLN A 234 15.77 7.83 -1.87
N LYS A 235 15.30 8.88 -1.20
CA LYS A 235 14.46 9.95 -1.78
C LYS A 235 13.13 9.43 -2.37
N MET A 236 12.53 8.39 -1.78
CA MET A 236 11.29 7.80 -2.29
C MET A 236 10.15 8.81 -2.38
N ASP A 237 10.01 9.68 -1.41
CA ASP A 237 9.03 10.76 -1.39
C ASP A 237 9.27 11.79 -2.50
N GLU A 238 10.53 12.14 -2.79
CA GLU A 238 10.88 13.03 -3.91
C GLU A 238 10.55 12.38 -5.25
N VAL A 239 10.84 11.08 -5.42
CA VAL A 239 10.48 10.32 -6.62
C VAL A 239 8.98 10.35 -6.85
N VAL A 240 8.18 10.09 -5.82
CA VAL A 240 6.72 10.13 -5.88
C VAL A 240 6.22 11.52 -6.30
N LEU A 241 6.71 12.59 -5.66
CA LEU A 241 6.31 13.96 -5.97
C LEU A 241 6.64 14.34 -7.42
N ARG A 242 7.85 14.04 -7.90
CA ARG A 242 8.23 14.28 -9.30
C ARG A 242 7.30 13.56 -10.28
N LYS A 243 6.97 12.30 -9.99
CA LYS A 243 6.11 11.49 -10.89
C LYS A 243 4.67 12.01 -10.96
N VAL A 244 4.12 12.55 -9.89
CA VAL A 244 2.80 13.21 -9.92
C VAL A 244 2.87 14.66 -10.42
N GLY A 245 4.08 15.17 -10.71
CA GLY A 245 4.28 16.53 -11.21
C GLY A 245 4.13 17.62 -10.14
N MET A 246 4.37 17.27 -8.89
CA MET A 246 4.40 18.21 -7.77
C MET A 246 5.81 18.72 -7.51
N GLU A 247 5.90 19.91 -6.95
CA GLU A 247 7.18 20.51 -6.58
C GLU A 247 7.83 19.74 -5.43
N VAL A 248 9.13 19.49 -5.55
CA VAL A 248 9.92 18.84 -4.52
C VAL A 248 10.58 19.92 -3.67
N GLY A 249 9.97 20.24 -2.55
CA GLY A 249 10.56 21.16 -1.55
C GLY A 249 11.74 20.54 -0.81
N PRO A 250 12.27 21.21 0.22
CA PRO A 250 13.41 20.72 1.01
C PRO A 250 13.06 19.39 1.69
N THR A 251 14.08 18.54 1.88
CA THR A 251 13.93 17.26 2.58
C THR A 251 13.56 17.49 4.05
N PRO A 252 12.48 16.89 4.57
CA PRO A 252 12.06 17.08 5.95
C PRO A 252 13.03 16.40 6.91
N GLU A 253 13.29 17.02 8.07
CA GLU A 253 14.26 16.51 9.04
C GLU A 253 13.78 15.28 9.83
N LEU A 254 12.48 15.01 9.91
CA LEU A 254 11.89 13.94 10.71
C LEU A 254 12.34 13.95 12.18
N LYS A 255 12.62 15.12 12.74
CA LYS A 255 13.18 15.25 14.10
C LYS A 255 12.37 14.51 15.16
N PRO A 256 11.04 14.70 15.29
CA PRO A 256 10.25 13.98 16.29
C PRO A 256 10.29 12.46 16.11
N TRP A 257 10.40 11.99 14.88
CA TRP A 257 10.48 10.56 14.58
C TRP A 257 11.82 9.96 14.99
N LYS A 258 12.91 10.69 14.78
CA LYS A 258 14.26 10.30 15.24
C LYS A 258 14.36 10.30 16.76
N GLU A 259 13.75 11.28 17.43
CA GLU A 259 13.67 11.35 18.90
C GLU A 259 12.90 10.14 19.45
N PHE A 260 11.77 9.80 18.85
CA PHE A 260 11.02 8.59 19.21
C PHE A 260 11.87 7.31 19.08
N LEU A 261 12.61 7.16 17.98
CA LEU A 261 13.49 6.01 17.78
C LEU A 261 14.62 5.95 18.84
N ALA A 262 15.19 7.08 19.20
CA ALA A 262 16.20 7.16 20.25
C ALA A 262 15.63 6.74 21.61
N LEU A 263 14.44 7.22 21.97
CA LEU A 263 13.75 6.82 23.21
C LEU A 263 13.44 5.32 23.21
N LYS A 264 12.91 4.79 22.09
CA LYS A 264 12.62 3.38 21.96
C LYS A 264 13.87 2.49 22.15
N SER A 265 15.02 2.93 21.66
CA SER A 265 16.28 2.17 21.76
C SER A 265 16.84 2.10 23.17
N THR A 266 16.47 3.04 24.04
CA THR A 266 16.89 3.09 25.44
C THR A 266 15.86 2.53 26.42
N ALA A 267 14.67 2.16 25.95
CA ALA A 267 13.62 1.58 26.78
C ALA A 267 14.03 0.17 27.24
N THR A 268 13.98 -0.04 28.56
CA THR A 268 14.32 -1.32 29.22
C THR A 268 13.09 -2.12 29.64
N ASP A 269 11.97 -1.44 29.79
CA ASP A 269 10.73 -2.04 30.28
C ASP A 269 9.67 -2.13 29.16
N LEU A 270 8.94 -3.23 29.18
CA LEU A 270 7.78 -3.49 28.32
C LEU A 270 6.52 -3.53 29.18
N SER A 271 5.58 -2.61 28.96
CA SER A 271 4.26 -2.67 29.55
C SER A 271 3.23 -3.14 28.51
N LEU A 272 2.64 -4.31 28.76
CA LEU A 272 1.54 -4.83 27.90
C LEU A 272 0.20 -4.16 28.20
N ILE A 273 0.02 -3.63 29.42
CA ILE A 273 -1.24 -3.01 29.84
C ILE A 273 -1.41 -1.60 29.27
N HIS A 274 -0.35 -0.81 29.27
CA HIS A 274 -0.40 0.57 28.76
C HIS A 274 -0.39 0.71 27.25
N ILE A 275 -0.26 -0.39 26.51
CA ILE A 275 -0.36 -0.40 25.04
C ILE A 275 -1.81 -0.49 24.58
N SER A 276 -2.70 -1.02 25.40
CA SER A 276 -4.11 -1.28 25.06
C SER A 276 -5.08 -0.22 25.61
N GLU A 277 -4.60 0.74 26.41
CA GLU A 277 -5.45 1.84 26.87
C GLU A 277 -5.21 3.11 26.06
N PRO A 278 -6.29 3.77 25.58
CA PRO A 278 -6.21 5.02 24.80
C PRO A 278 -5.75 6.21 25.67
#